data_5bfabf5f71dc3a9addfa2679ffdf9410
#
_entry.id   5bfabf5f71dc3a9addfa2679ffdf9410
#
_cell.length_a   1.000
_cell.length_b   1.000
_cell.length_c   1.000
_cell.angle_alpha   90.00
_cell.angle_beta   90.00
_cell.angle_gamma   90.00
#
_symmetry.space_group_name_H-M   'P 1'
#
loop_
_entity.id
_entity.type
_entity.pdbx_description
1 polymer ?
#
loop_
_entity_poly.entity_id
_entity_poly.type
_entity_poly.pdbx_seq_one_letter_code
_entity_poly.pdbx_strand_id
1 'polypeptide(L)'
;ADALFGSMSIAENVALPLAEYTDLTPELIREIVRMKLGLVNLAGYENHMPSELSGGMRKRAGLARAMALDPMFLFFDEPWAGLDPVTAAELDILIRSLNEGTGTTMVFVTQELASIFSLAQRVIMLHRDVKGIIARGAPQELRASSTDPRVNHFFNRRAD
;
A
#
# COMPACT_ATOMS: atom_id res chain seq x y z
N ALA A 1 1.02 -9.91 -6.59
CA ALA A 1 -0.29 -10.55 -6.38
C ALA A 1 -1.02 -9.84 -5.25
N ASP A 2 -2.34 -9.76 -5.36
CA ASP A 2 -3.19 -8.92 -4.48
C ASP A 2 -3.33 -9.49 -3.05
N ALA A 3 -2.60 -10.55 -2.74
CA ALA A 3 -2.51 -11.24 -1.45
C ALA A 3 -3.85 -11.77 -0.88
N LEU A 4 -4.99 -11.58 -1.54
CA LEU A 4 -6.29 -12.08 -1.07
C LEU A 4 -6.43 -13.60 -1.28
N PHE A 5 -7.13 -14.25 -0.36
CA PHE A 5 -7.54 -15.65 -0.52
C PHE A 5 -8.72 -15.70 -1.49
N GLY A 6 -8.53 -16.31 -2.66
CA GLY A 6 -9.54 -16.36 -3.73
C GLY A 6 -10.78 -17.19 -3.38
N SER A 7 -10.71 -18.05 -2.38
CA SER A 7 -11.81 -18.89 -1.87
C SER A 7 -12.63 -18.24 -0.76
N MET A 8 -12.27 -17.02 -0.35
CA MET A 8 -12.94 -16.26 0.70
C MET A 8 -13.55 -15.00 0.11
N SER A 9 -14.70 -14.58 0.61
CA SER A 9 -15.29 -13.27 0.33
C SER A 9 -14.37 -12.13 0.81
N ILE A 10 -14.65 -10.92 0.41
CA ILE A 10 -13.90 -9.75 0.86
C ILE A 10 -14.02 -9.56 2.37
N ALA A 11 -15.21 -9.74 2.93
CA ALA A 11 -15.40 -9.69 4.38
C ALA A 11 -14.60 -10.77 5.12
N GLU A 12 -14.62 -12.01 4.64
CA GLU A 12 -13.84 -13.11 5.23
C GLU A 12 -12.33 -12.86 5.16
N ASN A 13 -11.85 -12.31 4.05
CA ASN A 13 -10.45 -11.90 3.93
C ASN A 13 -10.05 -10.88 4.98
N VAL A 14 -10.87 -9.84 5.21
CA VAL A 14 -10.58 -8.79 6.20
C VAL A 14 -10.79 -9.29 7.63
N ALA A 15 -11.75 -10.18 7.85
CA ALA A 15 -12.04 -10.79 9.16
C ALA A 15 -10.94 -11.75 9.63
N LEU A 16 -10.24 -12.41 8.70
CA LEU A 16 -9.29 -13.48 9.00
C LEU A 16 -8.26 -13.11 10.09
N PRO A 17 -7.50 -12.01 9.99
CA PRO A 17 -6.55 -11.67 11.04
C PRO A 17 -7.22 -11.35 12.39
N LEU A 18 -8.43 -10.84 12.40
CA LEU A 18 -9.19 -10.60 13.63
C LEU A 18 -9.59 -11.91 14.30
N ALA A 19 -10.10 -12.87 13.52
CA ALA A 19 -10.51 -14.17 14.01
C ALA A 19 -9.33 -15.02 14.54
N GLU A 20 -8.15 -14.91 13.91
CA GLU A 20 -6.96 -15.69 14.26
C GLU A 20 -6.17 -15.12 15.45
N TYR A 21 -6.18 -13.80 15.64
CA TYR A 21 -5.28 -13.15 16.60
C TYR A 21 -6.00 -12.37 17.70
N THR A 22 -7.35 -12.47 17.80
CA THR A 22 -8.12 -11.81 18.86
C THR A 22 -9.22 -12.72 19.39
N ASP A 23 -9.69 -12.41 20.60
CA ASP A 23 -10.86 -13.07 21.23
C ASP A 23 -12.16 -12.26 21.01
N LEU A 24 -12.24 -11.49 19.92
CA LEU A 24 -13.42 -10.70 19.60
C LEU A 24 -14.60 -11.58 19.19
N THR A 25 -15.81 -11.15 19.57
CA THR A 25 -17.02 -11.86 19.15
C THR A 25 -17.26 -11.72 17.63
N PRO A 26 -17.96 -12.66 16.99
CA PRO A 26 -18.26 -12.55 15.56
C PRO A 26 -19.01 -11.26 15.19
N GLU A 27 -19.81 -10.71 16.09
CA GLU A 27 -20.54 -9.45 15.92
C GLU A 27 -19.56 -8.28 15.82
N LEU A 28 -18.61 -8.18 16.75
CA LEU A 28 -17.58 -7.13 16.75
C LEU A 28 -16.66 -7.24 15.53
N ILE A 29 -16.28 -8.45 15.15
CA ILE A 29 -15.49 -8.68 13.93
C ILE A 29 -16.23 -8.12 12.70
N ARG A 30 -17.55 -8.42 12.56
CA ARG A 30 -18.32 -7.88 11.44
C ARG A 30 -18.37 -6.36 11.40
N GLU A 31 -18.50 -5.69 12.55
CA GLU A 31 -18.51 -4.23 12.61
C GLU A 31 -17.13 -3.64 12.24
N ILE A 32 -16.04 -4.24 12.75
CA ILE A 32 -14.67 -3.82 12.37
C ILE A 32 -14.47 -4.01 10.87
N VAL A 33 -14.86 -5.15 10.30
CA VAL A 33 -14.76 -5.41 8.86
C VAL A 33 -15.47 -4.34 8.04
N ARG A 34 -16.72 -3.99 8.39
CA ARG A 34 -17.47 -2.93 7.71
C ARG A 34 -16.76 -1.58 7.79
N MET A 35 -16.26 -1.24 8.97
CA MET A 35 -15.49 -0.01 9.16
C MET A 35 -14.23 0.00 8.29
N LYS A 36 -13.43 -1.09 8.28
CA LYS A 36 -12.20 -1.18 7.50
C LYS A 36 -12.48 -1.13 5.99
N LEU A 37 -13.55 -1.78 5.52
CA LEU A 37 -13.97 -1.70 4.11
C LEU A 37 -14.46 -0.29 3.75
N GLY A 38 -15.15 0.39 4.65
CA GLY A 38 -15.53 1.79 4.48
C GLY A 38 -14.32 2.71 4.30
N LEU A 39 -13.27 2.53 5.12
CA LEU A 39 -12.03 3.31 5.04
C LEU A 39 -11.32 3.21 3.68
N VAL A 40 -11.49 2.10 2.96
CA VAL A 40 -10.87 1.88 1.65
C VAL A 40 -11.86 2.04 0.48
N ASN A 41 -13.03 2.65 0.72
CA ASN A 41 -14.09 2.86 -0.26
C ASN A 41 -14.62 1.55 -0.89
N LEU A 42 -14.80 0.52 -0.07
CA LEU A 42 -15.37 -0.79 -0.46
C LEU A 42 -16.60 -1.16 0.38
N ALA A 43 -17.31 -0.18 0.94
CA ALA A 43 -18.60 -0.43 1.59
C ALA A 43 -19.59 -1.02 0.58
N GLY A 44 -20.27 -2.10 0.95
CA GLY A 44 -21.21 -2.82 0.08
C GLY A 44 -20.58 -3.97 -0.73
N TYR A 45 -19.26 -4.15 -0.66
CA TYR A 45 -18.55 -5.25 -1.34
C TYR A 45 -18.20 -6.42 -0.43
N GLU A 46 -18.76 -6.47 0.78
CA GLU A 46 -18.45 -7.46 1.82
C GLU A 46 -18.58 -8.91 1.32
N ASN A 47 -19.64 -9.18 0.56
CA ASN A 47 -19.99 -10.53 0.10
C ASN A 47 -19.41 -10.88 -1.27
N HIS A 48 -18.68 -9.98 -1.92
CA HIS A 48 -18.05 -10.26 -3.21
C HIS A 48 -16.82 -11.13 -3.04
N MET A 49 -16.53 -11.92 -4.07
CA MET A 49 -15.30 -12.69 -4.17
C MET A 49 -14.20 -11.82 -4.80
N PRO A 50 -12.90 -12.07 -4.51
CA PRO A 50 -11.80 -11.35 -5.14
C PRO A 50 -11.84 -11.34 -6.68
N SER A 51 -12.35 -12.39 -7.30
CA SER A 51 -12.50 -12.53 -8.75
C SER A 51 -13.51 -11.55 -9.37
N GLU A 52 -14.43 -11.03 -8.57
CA GLU A 52 -15.48 -10.09 -9.01
C GLU A 52 -15.02 -8.62 -8.93
N LEU A 53 -13.84 -8.36 -8.37
CA LEU A 53 -13.31 -7.02 -8.16
C LEU A 53 -12.31 -6.63 -9.25
N SER A 54 -12.25 -5.32 -9.55
CA SER A 54 -11.15 -4.76 -10.36
C SER A 54 -9.79 -4.89 -9.65
N GLY A 55 -8.69 -4.71 -10.38
CA GLY A 55 -7.33 -4.76 -9.80
C GLY A 55 -7.14 -3.75 -8.66
N GLY A 56 -7.61 -2.51 -8.85
CA GLY A 56 -7.55 -1.48 -7.82
C GLY A 56 -8.41 -1.81 -6.60
N MET A 57 -9.62 -2.35 -6.80
CA MET A 57 -10.48 -2.79 -5.69
C MET A 57 -9.84 -3.94 -4.89
N ARG A 58 -9.20 -4.91 -5.56
CA ARG A 58 -8.47 -5.99 -4.85
C ARG A 58 -7.33 -5.44 -3.99
N LYS A 59 -6.58 -4.46 -4.50
CA LYS A 59 -5.50 -3.83 -3.72
C LYS A 59 -6.04 -3.08 -2.50
N ARG A 60 -7.16 -2.38 -2.64
CA ARG A 60 -7.87 -1.72 -1.51
C ARG A 60 -8.37 -2.75 -0.48
N ALA A 61 -8.92 -3.87 -0.92
CA ALA A 61 -9.34 -4.95 -0.01
C ALA A 61 -8.15 -5.58 0.73
N GLY A 62 -7.02 -5.81 0.04
CA GLY A 62 -5.77 -6.24 0.66
C GLY A 62 -5.26 -5.26 1.71
N LEU A 63 -5.40 -3.96 1.46
CA LEU A 63 -5.07 -2.90 2.41
C LEU A 63 -6.00 -2.93 3.64
N ALA A 64 -7.32 -3.08 3.45
CA ALA A 64 -8.28 -3.23 4.55
C ALA A 64 -7.93 -4.42 5.45
N ARG A 65 -7.56 -5.57 4.85
CA ARG A 65 -7.10 -6.74 5.61
C ARG A 65 -5.81 -6.47 6.38
N ALA A 66 -4.83 -5.82 5.75
CA ALA A 66 -3.57 -5.49 6.40
C ALA A 66 -3.77 -4.52 7.59
N MET A 67 -4.80 -3.68 7.52
CA MET A 67 -5.17 -2.72 8.57
C MET A 67 -6.14 -3.27 9.61
N ALA A 68 -6.58 -4.52 9.51
CA ALA A 68 -7.64 -5.07 10.37
C ALA A 68 -7.29 -4.99 11.87
N LEU A 69 -6.01 -5.21 12.21
CA LEU A 69 -5.48 -5.19 13.58
C LEU A 69 -4.88 -3.84 14.01
N ASP A 70 -5.15 -2.75 13.30
CA ASP A 70 -4.59 -1.42 13.55
C ASP A 70 -3.06 -1.41 13.78
N PRO A 71 -2.28 -1.92 12.82
CA PRO A 71 -0.83 -2.07 12.99
C PRO A 71 -0.13 -0.72 13.07
N MET A 72 0.96 -0.64 13.85
CA MET A 72 1.83 0.54 13.89
C MET A 72 2.64 0.73 12.60
N PHE A 73 2.90 -0.37 11.87
CA PHE A 73 3.68 -0.39 10.63
C PHE A 73 2.95 -1.17 9.55
N LEU A 74 2.90 -0.60 8.33
CA LEU A 74 2.43 -1.27 7.13
C LEU A 74 3.57 -1.34 6.10
N PHE A 75 3.77 -2.52 5.52
CA PHE A 75 4.74 -2.75 4.48
C PHE A 75 4.04 -3.05 3.16
N PHE A 76 4.42 -2.35 2.11
CA PHE A 76 3.87 -2.48 0.77
C PHE A 76 4.97 -2.91 -0.19
N ASP A 77 4.67 -3.92 -1.00
CA ASP A 77 5.53 -4.39 -2.07
C ASP A 77 4.84 -4.14 -3.42
N GLU A 78 5.36 -3.15 -4.17
CA GLU A 78 4.85 -2.69 -5.47
C GLU A 78 3.31 -2.53 -5.50
N PRO A 79 2.70 -1.72 -4.61
CA PRO A 79 1.24 -1.63 -4.52
C PRO A 79 0.58 -1.05 -5.78
N TRP A 80 1.31 -0.28 -6.58
CA TRP A 80 0.82 0.33 -7.84
C TRP A 80 0.98 -0.58 -9.07
N ALA A 81 1.71 -1.70 -8.96
CA ALA A 81 1.96 -2.57 -10.10
C ALA A 81 0.65 -3.05 -10.76
N GLY A 82 0.56 -2.87 -12.08
CA GLY A 82 -0.60 -3.28 -12.88
C GLY A 82 -1.83 -2.38 -12.77
N LEU A 83 -1.72 -1.20 -12.15
CA LEU A 83 -2.76 -0.18 -12.14
C LEU A 83 -2.54 0.81 -13.30
N ASP A 84 -3.63 1.32 -13.85
CA ASP A 84 -3.58 2.49 -14.72
C ASP A 84 -3.26 3.76 -13.90
N PRO A 85 -2.79 4.85 -14.55
CA PRO A 85 -2.35 6.05 -13.85
C PRO A 85 -3.44 6.72 -12.98
N VAL A 86 -4.71 6.63 -13.37
CA VAL A 86 -5.82 7.23 -12.62
C VAL A 86 -6.07 6.42 -11.35
N THR A 87 -6.18 5.11 -11.47
CA THR A 87 -6.35 4.20 -10.33
C THR A 87 -5.16 4.26 -9.37
N ALA A 88 -3.93 4.43 -9.89
CA ALA A 88 -2.74 4.62 -9.07
C ALA A 88 -2.81 5.94 -8.26
N ALA A 89 -3.22 7.04 -8.88
CA ALA A 89 -3.41 8.31 -8.20
C ALA A 89 -4.52 8.26 -7.12
N GLU A 90 -5.62 7.56 -7.40
CA GLU A 90 -6.67 7.33 -6.40
C GLU A 90 -6.14 6.52 -5.19
N LEU A 91 -5.27 5.54 -5.44
CA LEU A 91 -4.64 4.77 -4.37
C LEU A 91 -3.69 5.65 -3.55
N ASP A 92 -2.95 6.59 -4.17
CA ASP A 92 -2.12 7.56 -3.46
C ASP A 92 -2.95 8.42 -2.50
N ILE A 93 -4.08 8.95 -2.98
CA ILE A 93 -4.99 9.76 -2.15
C ILE A 93 -5.50 8.95 -0.96
N LEU A 94 -5.92 7.71 -1.21
CA LEU A 94 -6.39 6.81 -0.16
C LEU A 94 -5.31 6.52 0.89
N ILE A 95 -4.10 6.16 0.46
CA ILE A 95 -2.96 5.85 1.34
C ILE A 95 -2.61 7.06 2.20
N ARG A 96 -2.60 8.26 1.63
CA ARG A 96 -2.36 9.51 2.36
C ARG A 96 -3.42 9.74 3.42
N SER A 97 -4.70 9.65 3.06
CA SER A 97 -5.82 9.82 3.98
C SER A 97 -5.76 8.84 5.16
N LEU A 98 -5.42 7.57 4.87
CA LEU A 98 -5.25 6.55 5.91
C LEU A 98 -4.07 6.86 6.83
N ASN A 99 -2.91 7.27 6.27
CA ASN A 99 -1.74 7.65 7.06
C ASN A 99 -2.04 8.83 8.00
N GLU A 100 -2.69 9.87 7.48
CA GLU A 100 -3.09 11.04 8.25
C GLU A 100 -4.13 10.71 9.34
N GLY A 101 -5.09 9.84 9.01
CA GLY A 101 -6.16 9.45 9.94
C GLY A 101 -5.74 8.47 11.03
N THR A 102 -4.76 7.60 10.75
CA THR A 102 -4.36 6.52 11.69
C THR A 102 -2.99 6.75 12.33
N GLY A 103 -2.14 7.59 11.75
CA GLY A 103 -0.75 7.77 12.19
C GLY A 103 0.15 6.54 11.94
N THR A 104 -0.33 5.54 11.21
CA THR A 104 0.42 4.32 10.88
C THR A 104 1.65 4.64 10.06
N THR A 105 2.81 4.13 10.44
CA THR A 105 4.04 4.26 9.64
C THR A 105 3.95 3.33 8.43
N MET A 106 4.12 3.88 7.22
CA MET A 106 4.00 3.14 5.97
C MET A 106 5.35 3.05 5.25
N VAL A 107 5.74 1.84 4.87
CA VAL A 107 6.99 1.57 4.15
C VAL A 107 6.65 0.94 2.81
N PHE A 108 7.14 1.52 1.72
CA PHE A 108 6.89 1.08 0.35
C PHE A 108 8.16 0.60 -0.32
N VAL A 109 8.12 -0.55 -0.95
CA VAL A 109 9.08 -0.97 -1.96
C VAL A 109 8.45 -0.69 -3.31
N THR A 110 9.03 0.21 -4.12
CA THR A 110 8.45 0.59 -5.40
C THR A 110 9.43 1.28 -6.32
N GLN A 111 9.12 1.27 -7.62
CA GLN A 111 9.80 2.03 -8.67
C GLN A 111 8.88 3.13 -9.25
N GLU A 112 7.66 3.30 -8.75
CA GLU A 112 6.70 4.27 -9.26
C GLU A 112 7.04 5.69 -8.76
N LEU A 113 7.69 6.48 -9.62
CA LEU A 113 8.18 7.82 -9.27
C LEU A 113 7.05 8.80 -8.90
N ALA A 114 5.90 8.73 -9.56
CA ALA A 114 4.79 9.62 -9.27
C ALA A 114 4.35 9.48 -7.82
N SER A 115 4.15 8.25 -7.36
CA SER A 115 3.76 7.93 -5.98
C SER A 115 4.89 8.20 -4.98
N ILE A 116 6.16 7.97 -5.35
CA ILE A 116 7.30 8.35 -4.51
C ILE A 116 7.27 9.85 -4.22
N PHE A 117 7.10 10.70 -5.26
CA PHE A 117 7.03 12.15 -5.08
C PHE A 117 5.76 12.63 -4.38
N SER A 118 4.66 11.89 -4.53
CA SER A 118 3.37 12.19 -3.91
C SER A 118 3.35 11.88 -2.42
N LEU A 119 3.88 10.73 -2.00
CA LEU A 119 3.67 10.16 -0.68
C LEU A 119 4.91 10.13 0.20
N ALA A 120 6.10 9.87 -0.38
CA ALA A 120 7.26 9.57 0.42
C ALA A 120 7.88 10.82 1.06
N GLN A 121 8.02 10.80 2.38
CA GLN A 121 8.78 11.80 3.13
C GLN A 121 10.28 11.51 3.09
N ARG A 122 10.64 10.24 3.01
CA ARG A 122 12.02 9.75 2.94
C ARG A 122 12.12 8.55 2.01
N VAL A 123 13.17 8.53 1.21
CA VAL A 123 13.54 7.41 0.34
C VAL A 123 14.86 6.82 0.82
N ILE A 124 14.96 5.50 0.75
CA ILE A 124 16.20 4.74 0.87
C ILE A 124 16.37 3.99 -0.45
N MET A 125 17.44 4.30 -1.20
CA MET A 125 17.72 3.64 -2.46
C MET A 125 18.79 2.56 -2.27
N LEU A 126 18.43 1.35 -2.67
CA LEU A 126 19.32 0.19 -2.64
C LEU A 126 19.88 -0.09 -4.03
N HIS A 127 21.10 -0.62 -4.11
CA HIS A 127 21.67 -1.02 -5.39
C HIS A 127 22.37 -2.37 -5.26
N ARG A 128 22.10 -3.23 -6.24
CA ARG A 128 22.57 -4.64 -6.23
C ARG A 128 24.11 -4.75 -6.25
N ASP A 129 24.80 -3.92 -7.02
CA ASP A 129 26.26 -4.01 -7.17
C ASP A 129 27.00 -3.56 -5.92
N VAL A 130 26.41 -2.62 -5.18
CA VAL A 130 26.92 -2.14 -3.88
C VAL A 130 26.47 -3.07 -2.76
N LYS A 131 25.41 -3.88 -2.99
CA LYS A 131 24.71 -4.70 -1.98
C LYS A 131 24.34 -3.90 -0.73
N GLY A 132 23.93 -2.65 -0.94
CA GLY A 132 23.66 -1.72 0.15
C GLY A 132 22.96 -0.45 -0.28
N ILE A 133 22.87 0.48 0.66
CA ILE A 133 22.25 1.78 0.47
C ILE A 133 23.19 2.68 -0.33
N ILE A 134 22.69 3.26 -1.43
CA ILE A 134 23.44 4.24 -2.23
C ILE A 134 22.95 5.68 -2.03
N ALA A 135 21.70 5.86 -1.56
CA ALA A 135 21.18 7.19 -1.21
C ALA A 135 20.08 7.08 -0.16
N ARG A 136 19.91 8.15 0.61
CA ARG A 136 18.79 8.37 1.53
C ARG A 136 18.50 9.85 1.68
N GLY A 137 17.22 10.24 1.68
CA GLY A 137 16.79 11.62 1.82
C GLY A 137 15.38 11.86 1.33
N ALA A 138 14.96 13.12 1.27
CA ALA A 138 13.69 13.48 0.66
C ALA A 138 13.77 13.27 -0.87
N PRO A 139 12.68 12.79 -1.53
CA PRO A 139 12.70 12.53 -2.98
C PRO A 139 13.15 13.74 -3.80
N GLN A 140 12.70 14.94 -3.45
CA GLN A 140 13.00 16.18 -4.14
C GLN A 140 14.48 16.55 -4.02
N GLU A 141 15.08 16.35 -2.85
CA GLU A 141 16.51 16.59 -2.61
C GLU A 141 17.37 15.61 -3.41
N LEU A 142 17.01 14.31 -3.37
CA LEU A 142 17.71 13.28 -4.12
C LEU A 142 17.68 13.54 -5.63
N ARG A 143 16.54 14.01 -6.15
CA ARG A 143 16.39 14.40 -7.56
C ARG A 143 17.26 15.59 -7.92
N ALA A 144 17.33 16.61 -7.05
CA ALA A 144 17.98 17.89 -7.35
C ALA A 144 19.49 17.86 -7.14
N SER A 145 19.97 17.16 -6.10
CA SER A 145 21.33 17.33 -5.59
C SER A 145 22.17 16.05 -5.51
N SER A 146 21.63 14.89 -5.93
CA SER A 146 22.43 13.66 -5.88
C SER A 146 23.60 13.70 -6.85
N THR A 147 24.80 13.38 -6.35
CA THR A 147 26.00 13.24 -7.17
C THR A 147 26.21 11.83 -7.70
N ASP A 148 25.48 10.84 -7.19
CA ASP A 148 25.54 9.46 -7.69
C ASP A 148 24.75 9.35 -9.00
N PRO A 149 25.41 8.96 -10.13
CA PRO A 149 24.74 8.87 -11.43
C PRO A 149 23.50 7.95 -11.41
N ARG A 150 23.54 6.84 -10.68
CA ARG A 150 22.43 5.87 -10.59
C ARG A 150 21.18 6.48 -9.94
N VAL A 151 21.39 7.30 -8.90
CA VAL A 151 20.31 8.05 -8.24
C VAL A 151 19.73 9.08 -9.20
N ASN A 152 20.59 9.79 -9.90
CA ASN A 152 20.21 10.80 -10.89
C ASN A 152 19.42 10.20 -12.06
N HIS A 153 19.86 9.06 -12.60
CA HIS A 153 19.17 8.34 -13.68
C HIS A 153 17.77 7.89 -13.24
N PHE A 154 17.64 7.31 -12.05
CA PHE A 154 16.36 6.89 -11.52
C PHE A 154 15.39 8.06 -11.38
N PHE A 155 15.74 9.10 -10.63
CA PHE A 155 14.84 10.21 -10.34
C PHE A 155 14.54 11.12 -11.53
N ASN A 156 15.40 11.19 -12.53
CA ASN A 156 15.24 12.01 -13.73
C ASN A 156 14.82 11.20 -14.96
N ARG A 157 14.52 9.90 -14.83
CA ARG A 157 14.13 8.98 -15.91
C ARG A 157 15.08 9.04 -17.11
N ARG A 158 16.37 9.02 -16.85
CA ARG A 158 17.38 8.98 -17.90
C ARG A 158 17.81 7.53 -18.11
N ALA A 159 17.78 7.07 -19.38
CA ALA A 159 18.46 5.84 -19.77
C ALA A 159 19.95 6.14 -20.02
N ASP A 160 20.80 5.15 -19.77
CA ASP A 160 22.24 5.19 -20.13
C ASP A 160 22.42 5.15 -21.64
#